data_8dd012c3d559275aa06a06c2711c5c9e
#
_entry.id   8dd012c3d559275aa06a06c2711c5c9e
#
_cell.length_a   1.000
_cell.length_b   1.000
_cell.length_c   1.000
_cell.angle_alpha   90.00
_cell.angle_beta   90.00
_cell.angle_gamma   90.00
#
_symmetry.space_group_name_H-M   'P 1'
#
loop_
_entity.id
_entity.type
_entity.pdbx_description
1 polymer ?
#
loop_
_entity_poly.entity_id
_entity_poly.type
_entity_poly.pdbx_seq_one_letter_code
_entity_poly.pdbx_strand_id
1 'polypeptide(L)'
;MANKIKVVELFAGVGGFRIGLEGASDAYETIWNNQWEPSTVHQDASLVYRARFGSKGHSNQDINIVPTKDIPDHDLLVGGFPCQDYSVASTLSRSGGIEGKKGVLWWQIYRILDEKGDNRPNYIFFENVDRLLGSPAKQRGRDFAIILASLSDLGYTVEWRVINAADYGMPQRRRRTYIVGYRDGSVVDGKIEELDKWVLYDGVMAKAFPFEGKEGTASVFNIEGTIREVSDGFNKGHKDSPFGDAGIMRSRYVYSIDTTPVYEGTTMTLGGNLVDEELVPEEFFIPENEVAKWEYEKGAKKIERTSKEGYKYIFSEGGMAFPDYLDRPSRTIITGEGGSAASRFKHVVLTPSGRYRRLIPIELERLNMFPDNHTLHPDVSDGRRAFLMGNALVCGVVQNIGKSLYRFIYEKEPVSTRPIDMKRDAQPRLSFDLFADIDSELKVNAPKKQFKLEKTKNLLIGFVKPDNTDYFLDGSQTKIYYTGKTKSFPSTITLNKLYYFMPYIKGRGVRDLYLIRIGRIGSKAEVHKYCDDKNPRSVFDLEFTSEF
;
A
#
# COMPACT_ATOMS: atom_id res chain seq x y z
N MET A 1 31.73 -7.28 -4.68
CA MET A 1 30.30 -6.91 -4.68
C MET A 1 29.70 -7.49 -3.42
N ALA A 2 28.91 -6.75 -2.66
CA ALA A 2 28.22 -7.32 -1.49
C ALA A 2 27.27 -8.42 -2.00
N ASN A 3 27.21 -9.55 -1.29
CA ASN A 3 26.25 -10.59 -1.61
C ASN A 3 24.83 -10.00 -1.51
N LYS A 4 24.00 -10.18 -2.55
CA LYS A 4 22.62 -9.73 -2.55
C LYS A 4 21.76 -10.65 -1.68
N ILE A 5 20.81 -10.07 -0.94
CA ILE A 5 19.72 -10.79 -0.29
C ILE A 5 18.56 -10.83 -1.27
N LYS A 6 18.32 -11.99 -1.85
CA LYS A 6 17.21 -12.21 -2.79
C LYS A 6 15.90 -12.24 -2.01
N VAL A 7 14.97 -11.37 -2.39
CA VAL A 7 13.66 -11.22 -1.73
C VAL A 7 12.55 -11.73 -2.64
N VAL A 8 11.64 -12.51 -2.08
CA VAL A 8 10.34 -12.83 -2.66
C VAL A 8 9.26 -12.15 -1.84
N GLU A 9 8.39 -11.37 -2.50
CA GLU A 9 7.31 -10.60 -1.86
C GLU A 9 5.95 -11.18 -2.22
N LEU A 10 5.21 -11.71 -1.23
CA LEU A 10 3.84 -12.20 -1.38
C LEU A 10 2.84 -11.13 -0.94
N PHE A 11 1.68 -11.09 -1.57
CA PHE A 11 0.63 -10.10 -1.26
C PHE A 11 1.17 -8.67 -1.33
N ALA A 12 1.98 -8.41 -2.34
CA ALA A 12 2.87 -7.25 -2.43
C ALA A 12 2.16 -5.89 -2.37
N GLY A 13 0.83 -5.85 -2.59
CA GLY A 13 0.08 -4.61 -2.65
C GLY A 13 0.68 -3.67 -3.68
N VAL A 14 1.10 -2.50 -3.22
CA VAL A 14 1.79 -1.50 -4.05
C VAL A 14 3.30 -1.44 -3.76
N GLY A 15 3.88 -2.48 -3.14
CA GLY A 15 5.33 -2.62 -2.94
C GLY A 15 5.89 -1.98 -1.68
N GLY A 16 5.13 -1.96 -0.59
CA GLY A 16 5.58 -1.36 0.66
C GLY A 16 6.78 -2.06 1.30
N PHE A 17 6.83 -3.39 1.28
CA PHE A 17 8.01 -4.14 1.71
C PHE A 17 9.23 -3.84 0.83
N ARG A 18 9.06 -3.84 -0.48
CA ARG A 18 10.13 -3.53 -1.43
C ARG A 18 10.73 -2.16 -1.18
N ILE A 19 9.90 -1.11 -1.06
CA ILE A 19 10.36 0.25 -0.76
C ILE A 19 11.13 0.29 0.57
N GLY A 20 10.59 -0.33 1.62
CA GLY A 20 11.23 -0.36 2.93
C GLY A 20 12.58 -1.07 2.91
N LEU A 21 12.66 -2.25 2.30
CA LEU A 21 13.89 -3.05 2.24
C LEU A 21 14.95 -2.44 1.32
N GLU A 22 14.59 -2.01 0.10
CA GLU A 22 15.51 -1.31 -0.80
C GLU A 22 15.97 0.04 -0.20
N GLY A 23 15.10 0.70 0.59
CA GLY A 23 15.46 1.86 1.39
C GLY A 23 16.36 1.55 2.60
N ALA A 24 16.37 0.31 3.07
CA ALA A 24 17.24 -0.13 4.15
C ALA A 24 18.68 -0.41 3.68
N SER A 25 18.83 -1.11 2.55
CA SER A 25 20.14 -1.45 1.98
C SER A 25 20.02 -1.83 0.50
N ASP A 26 21.02 -1.44 -0.29
CA ASP A 26 21.18 -1.88 -1.68
C ASP A 26 21.45 -3.39 -1.82
N ALA A 27 21.68 -4.09 -0.71
CA ALA A 27 21.82 -5.54 -0.70
C ALA A 27 20.48 -6.25 -0.93
N TYR A 28 19.35 -5.67 -0.56
CA TYR A 28 18.05 -6.27 -0.81
C TYR A 28 17.67 -6.15 -2.29
N GLU A 29 17.31 -7.28 -2.89
CA GLU A 29 16.89 -7.36 -4.29
C GLU A 29 15.60 -8.18 -4.40
N THR A 30 14.49 -7.51 -4.69
CA THR A 30 13.21 -8.20 -4.94
C THR A 30 13.26 -8.85 -6.32
N ILE A 31 13.43 -10.18 -6.36
CA ILE A 31 13.58 -10.96 -7.58
C ILE A 31 12.25 -11.49 -8.11
N TRP A 32 11.27 -11.66 -7.24
CA TRP A 32 9.91 -12.11 -7.59
C TRP A 32 8.88 -11.56 -6.60
N ASN A 33 7.67 -11.31 -7.08
CA ASN A 33 6.57 -10.86 -6.26
C ASN A 33 5.22 -11.34 -6.80
N ASN A 34 4.24 -11.44 -5.90
CA ASN A 34 2.87 -11.80 -6.24
C ASN A 34 1.88 -10.79 -5.68
N GLN A 35 0.99 -10.31 -6.55
CA GLN A 35 -0.13 -9.47 -6.16
C GLN A 35 -1.36 -9.82 -6.99
N TRP A 36 -2.44 -10.20 -6.30
CA TRP A 36 -3.73 -10.51 -6.90
C TRP A 36 -4.89 -10.11 -6.00
N GLU A 37 -5.91 -9.48 -6.57
CA GLU A 37 -7.12 -9.02 -5.87
C GLU A 37 -8.32 -9.90 -6.28
N PRO A 38 -8.78 -10.85 -5.43
CA PRO A 38 -9.76 -11.88 -5.81
C PRO A 38 -11.17 -11.34 -6.08
N SER A 39 -11.50 -10.16 -5.58
CA SER A 39 -12.85 -9.60 -5.62
C SER A 39 -13.07 -8.56 -6.72
N THR A 40 -12.08 -8.31 -7.57
CA THR A 40 -12.16 -7.30 -8.62
C THR A 40 -11.51 -7.77 -9.92
N VAL A 41 -12.11 -7.37 -11.04
CA VAL A 41 -11.53 -7.58 -12.38
C VAL A 41 -10.35 -6.64 -12.61
N HIS A 42 -10.41 -5.42 -12.06
CA HIS A 42 -9.34 -4.44 -12.14
C HIS A 42 -8.31 -4.70 -11.03
N GLN A 43 -7.10 -5.03 -11.45
CA GLN A 43 -5.98 -5.36 -10.57
C GLN A 43 -5.14 -4.12 -10.29
N ASP A 44 -5.74 -3.12 -9.61
CA ASP A 44 -5.16 -1.79 -9.43
C ASP A 44 -3.82 -1.81 -8.68
N ALA A 45 -3.69 -2.65 -7.64
CA ALA A 45 -2.43 -2.79 -6.91
C ALA A 45 -1.32 -3.35 -7.82
N SER A 46 -1.63 -4.37 -8.63
CA SER A 46 -0.71 -4.95 -9.60
C SER A 46 -0.32 -3.94 -10.70
N LEU A 47 -1.26 -3.12 -11.18
CA LEU A 47 -0.97 -2.05 -12.14
C LEU A 47 0.03 -1.04 -11.57
N VAL A 48 -0.22 -0.56 -10.35
CA VAL A 48 0.69 0.36 -9.66
C VAL A 48 2.06 -0.29 -9.45
N TYR A 49 2.09 -1.54 -8.95
CA TYR A 49 3.36 -2.23 -8.70
C TYR A 49 4.22 -2.32 -9.95
N ARG A 50 3.62 -2.77 -11.06
CA ARG A 50 4.34 -2.90 -12.35
C ARG A 50 4.79 -1.55 -12.90
N ALA A 51 3.98 -0.51 -12.75
CA ALA A 51 4.35 0.85 -13.17
C ALA A 51 5.56 1.39 -12.39
N ARG A 52 5.76 0.97 -11.13
CA ARG A 52 6.88 1.44 -10.29
C ARG A 52 8.14 0.60 -10.42
N PHE A 53 7.99 -0.70 -10.58
CA PHE A 53 9.09 -1.65 -10.44
C PHE A 53 9.32 -2.51 -11.69
N GLY A 54 8.51 -2.32 -12.73
CA GLY A 54 8.54 -3.14 -13.93
C GLY A 54 7.79 -4.47 -13.77
N SER A 55 7.66 -5.20 -14.89
CA SER A 55 6.91 -6.48 -14.93
C SER A 55 7.78 -7.71 -14.69
N LYS A 56 9.12 -7.56 -14.65
CA LYS A 56 10.03 -8.67 -14.46
C LYS A 56 9.83 -9.30 -13.08
N GLY A 57 9.58 -10.60 -13.03
CA GLY A 57 9.34 -11.34 -11.79
C GLY A 57 8.01 -11.01 -11.10
N HIS A 58 7.09 -10.32 -11.77
CA HIS A 58 5.76 -10.02 -11.23
C HIS A 58 4.74 -11.08 -11.64
N SER A 59 4.05 -11.67 -10.66
CA SER A 59 2.92 -12.58 -10.85
C SER A 59 1.61 -11.91 -10.43
N ASN A 60 0.65 -11.82 -11.34
CA ASN A 60 -0.72 -11.37 -11.05
C ASN A 60 -1.69 -12.55 -11.16
N GLN A 61 -1.42 -13.58 -10.39
CA GLN A 61 -2.23 -14.80 -10.30
C GLN A 61 -2.61 -15.08 -8.86
N ASP A 62 -3.71 -15.81 -8.66
CA ASP A 62 -4.04 -16.31 -7.32
C ASP A 62 -2.90 -17.20 -6.82
N ILE A 63 -2.34 -16.89 -5.67
CA ILE A 63 -1.22 -17.66 -5.09
C ILE A 63 -1.60 -19.12 -4.82
N ASN A 64 -2.89 -19.43 -4.68
CA ASN A 64 -3.37 -20.79 -4.50
C ASN A 64 -3.06 -21.70 -5.71
N ILE A 65 -2.92 -21.14 -6.91
CA ILE A 65 -2.65 -21.90 -8.13
C ILE A 65 -1.22 -21.73 -8.64
N VAL A 66 -0.41 -20.87 -8.03
CA VAL A 66 1.01 -20.72 -8.41
C VAL A 66 1.82 -21.89 -7.86
N PRO A 67 2.43 -22.71 -8.73
CA PRO A 67 3.29 -23.81 -8.29
C PRO A 67 4.55 -23.27 -7.60
N THR A 68 4.96 -23.88 -6.49
CA THR A 68 6.16 -23.45 -5.75
C THR A 68 7.44 -23.49 -6.58
N LYS A 69 7.54 -24.40 -7.54
CA LYS A 69 8.68 -24.48 -8.48
C LYS A 69 8.84 -23.24 -9.37
N ASP A 70 7.75 -22.48 -9.59
CA ASP A 70 7.77 -21.25 -10.40
C ASP A 70 8.19 -20.02 -9.56
N ILE A 71 8.29 -20.18 -8.23
CA ILE A 71 8.82 -19.19 -7.30
C ILE A 71 10.32 -19.43 -7.16
N PRO A 72 11.19 -18.48 -7.54
CA PRO A 72 12.64 -18.68 -7.50
C PRO A 72 13.16 -18.91 -6.07
N ASP A 73 14.33 -19.55 -5.93
CA ASP A 73 15.00 -19.67 -4.67
C ASP A 73 15.47 -18.30 -4.18
N HIS A 74 15.27 -18.02 -2.89
CA HIS A 74 15.45 -16.73 -2.28
C HIS A 74 15.95 -16.85 -0.83
N ASP A 75 16.49 -15.74 -0.31
CA ASP A 75 17.06 -15.68 1.04
C ASP A 75 16.04 -15.17 2.06
N LEU A 76 15.09 -14.33 1.62
CA LEU A 76 14.09 -13.66 2.45
C LEU A 76 12.71 -13.72 1.80
N LEU A 77 11.73 -14.29 2.50
CA LEU A 77 10.31 -14.26 2.11
C LEU A 77 9.59 -13.18 2.91
N VAL A 78 8.91 -12.25 2.21
CA VAL A 78 8.16 -11.18 2.89
C VAL A 78 6.71 -11.11 2.42
N GLY A 79 5.83 -10.52 3.23
CA GLY A 79 4.46 -10.26 2.83
C GLY A 79 3.54 -9.75 3.93
N GLY A 80 2.52 -9.00 3.54
CA GLY A 80 1.41 -8.59 4.39
C GLY A 80 0.18 -9.48 4.13
N PHE A 81 0.07 -10.61 4.82
CA PHE A 81 -1.03 -11.55 4.58
C PHE A 81 -2.32 -11.09 5.26
N PRO A 82 -3.49 -11.27 4.59
CA PRO A 82 -4.77 -10.85 5.17
C PRO A 82 -5.12 -11.58 6.45
N CYS A 83 -5.65 -10.84 7.45
CA CYS A 83 -6.17 -11.41 8.68
C CYS A 83 -7.51 -12.11 8.40
N GLN A 84 -7.49 -13.42 8.25
CA GLN A 84 -8.67 -14.26 8.03
C GLN A 84 -8.65 -15.47 8.95
N ASP A 85 -9.77 -16.21 9.04
CA ASP A 85 -9.92 -17.38 9.92
C ASP A 85 -8.85 -18.46 9.62
N TYR A 86 -8.00 -18.74 10.58
CA TYR A 86 -6.92 -19.74 10.51
C TYR A 86 -7.37 -21.15 10.94
N SER A 87 -8.67 -21.38 11.12
CA SER A 87 -9.20 -22.67 11.58
C SER A 87 -8.76 -23.82 10.68
N VAL A 88 -7.99 -24.74 11.24
CA VAL A 88 -7.51 -25.96 10.57
C VAL A 88 -8.65 -26.94 10.25
N ALA A 89 -9.77 -26.85 10.96
CA ALA A 89 -10.91 -27.76 10.78
C ALA A 89 -11.50 -27.75 9.36
N SER A 90 -11.32 -26.65 8.61
CA SER A 90 -11.79 -26.55 7.23
C SER A 90 -10.72 -26.87 6.17
N THR A 91 -9.43 -26.92 6.53
CA THR A 91 -8.31 -26.95 5.58
C THR A 91 -7.65 -28.31 5.45
N LEU A 92 -7.41 -29.03 6.56
CA LEU A 92 -6.77 -30.35 6.52
C LEU A 92 -7.67 -31.47 5.98
N SER A 93 -9.00 -31.34 6.08
CA SER A 93 -9.93 -32.30 5.47
C SER A 93 -10.06 -32.13 3.95
N ARG A 94 -9.44 -31.10 3.35
CA ARG A 94 -9.57 -30.72 1.94
C ARG A 94 -8.25 -30.65 1.17
N SER A 95 -7.18 -31.25 1.70
CA SER A 95 -5.91 -31.39 0.95
C SER A 95 -6.01 -32.21 -0.32
N GLY A 96 -7.23 -32.56 -0.76
CA GLY A 96 -7.56 -33.24 -1.99
C GLY A 96 -8.47 -32.47 -2.95
N GLY A 97 -8.74 -31.16 -2.79
CA GLY A 97 -9.65 -30.46 -3.70
C GLY A 97 -9.74 -28.94 -3.51
N ILE A 98 -9.58 -28.25 -4.59
CA ILE A 98 -9.61 -26.81 -4.80
C ILE A 98 -11.06 -26.28 -4.74
N GLU A 99 -11.69 -26.18 -3.57
CA GLU A 99 -12.95 -25.42 -3.41
C GLU A 99 -13.19 -25.08 -1.96
N GLY A 100 -12.62 -23.98 -1.47
CA GLY A 100 -12.85 -23.50 -0.10
C GLY A 100 -12.63 -22.01 0.04
N LYS A 101 -13.72 -21.31 0.32
CA LYS A 101 -13.77 -19.86 0.59
C LYS A 101 -12.56 -19.36 1.37
N LYS A 102 -11.94 -18.27 0.86
CA LYS A 102 -11.14 -17.21 1.51
C LYS A 102 -10.53 -17.52 2.92
N GLY A 103 -10.19 -18.64 3.23
CA GLY A 103 -9.48 -18.98 4.40
C GLY A 103 -8.21 -19.58 3.89
N VAL A 104 -7.21 -18.78 3.77
CA VAL A 104 -6.05 -19.17 4.45
C VAL A 104 -4.83 -18.98 3.59
N LEU A 105 -4.62 -17.73 3.23
CA LEU A 105 -3.40 -17.33 2.55
C LEU A 105 -2.15 -17.63 3.39
N TRP A 106 -2.31 -17.76 4.73
CA TRP A 106 -1.26 -18.30 5.60
C TRP A 106 -0.82 -19.71 5.17
N TRP A 107 -1.76 -20.59 4.82
CA TRP A 107 -1.42 -21.96 4.39
C TRP A 107 -0.73 -22.01 3.03
N GLN A 108 -0.87 -20.95 2.23
CA GLN A 108 -0.06 -20.83 1.02
C GLN A 108 1.38 -20.40 1.32
N ILE A 109 1.58 -19.54 2.33
CA ILE A 109 2.93 -19.26 2.85
C ILE A 109 3.54 -20.56 3.38
N TYR A 110 2.81 -21.29 4.23
CA TYR A 110 3.25 -22.58 4.78
C TYR A 110 3.61 -23.57 3.66
N ARG A 111 2.72 -23.75 2.68
CA ARG A 111 2.94 -24.64 1.53
C ARG A 111 4.24 -24.27 0.78
N ILE A 112 4.42 -22.98 0.46
CA ILE A 112 5.62 -22.52 -0.24
C ILE A 112 6.88 -22.83 0.57
N LEU A 113 6.87 -22.52 1.86
CA LEU A 113 7.99 -22.80 2.74
C LEU A 113 8.26 -24.31 2.88
N ASP A 114 7.22 -25.14 3.00
CA ASP A 114 7.33 -26.58 3.13
C ASP A 114 7.86 -27.23 1.85
N GLU A 115 7.25 -26.93 0.69
CA GLU A 115 7.64 -27.46 -0.63
C GLU A 115 9.03 -26.99 -1.09
N LYS A 116 9.57 -25.88 -0.57
CA LYS A 116 10.96 -25.45 -0.80
C LYS A 116 11.99 -26.37 -0.14
N GLY A 117 11.62 -27.14 0.88
CA GLY A 117 12.50 -28.11 1.51
C GLY A 117 13.85 -27.51 1.93
N ASP A 118 14.96 -28.05 1.43
CA ASP A 118 16.31 -27.56 1.76
C ASP A 118 16.60 -26.15 1.21
N ASN A 119 15.89 -25.73 0.15
CA ASN A 119 15.98 -24.39 -0.43
C ASN A 119 15.07 -23.36 0.25
N ARG A 120 14.48 -23.71 1.40
CA ARG A 120 13.68 -22.80 2.21
C ARG A 120 14.50 -21.58 2.61
N PRO A 121 13.92 -20.34 2.52
CA PRO A 121 14.65 -19.13 2.82
C PRO A 121 15.17 -19.11 4.25
N ASN A 122 16.35 -18.52 4.47
CA ASN A 122 16.91 -18.38 5.81
C ASN A 122 16.12 -17.39 6.68
N TYR A 123 15.39 -16.47 6.05
CA TYR A 123 14.68 -15.41 6.74
C TYR A 123 13.25 -15.27 6.22
N ILE A 124 12.34 -14.93 7.13
CA ILE A 124 10.96 -14.54 6.80
C ILE A 124 10.65 -13.20 7.49
N PHE A 125 9.83 -12.36 6.85
CA PHE A 125 9.41 -11.10 7.43
C PHE A 125 7.97 -10.78 7.00
N PHE A 126 7.02 -10.85 7.94
CA PHE A 126 5.60 -10.68 7.68
C PHE A 126 5.01 -9.50 8.47
N GLU A 127 3.90 -8.95 7.96
CA GLU A 127 3.09 -7.94 8.62
C GLU A 127 1.64 -8.43 8.74
N ASN A 128 1.00 -8.06 9.84
CA ASN A 128 -0.43 -8.26 10.05
C ASN A 128 -1.00 -7.22 11.02
N VAL A 129 -2.33 -7.18 11.16
CA VAL A 129 -2.98 -6.34 12.16
C VAL A 129 -2.66 -6.82 13.59
N ASP A 130 -2.58 -5.89 14.55
CA ASP A 130 -2.24 -6.17 15.95
C ASP A 130 -3.23 -7.13 16.65
N ARG A 131 -4.50 -7.09 16.26
CA ARG A 131 -5.51 -8.02 16.78
C ARG A 131 -5.24 -9.51 16.47
N LEU A 132 -4.29 -9.83 15.58
CA LEU A 132 -3.87 -11.22 15.33
C LEU A 132 -3.44 -11.93 16.61
N LEU A 133 -2.73 -11.24 17.51
CA LEU A 133 -2.26 -11.79 18.78
C LEU A 133 -3.39 -12.21 19.74
N GLY A 134 -4.57 -11.65 19.54
CA GLY A 134 -5.77 -11.95 20.34
C GLY A 134 -6.88 -12.66 19.56
N SER A 135 -6.63 -13.12 18.34
CA SER A 135 -7.64 -13.77 17.47
C SER A 135 -7.72 -15.28 17.74
N PRO A 136 -8.93 -15.88 17.65
CA PRO A 136 -10.25 -15.27 17.57
C PRO A 136 -10.80 -14.88 18.97
N ALA A 137 -11.89 -14.12 18.97
CA ALA A 137 -12.49 -13.64 20.23
C ALA A 137 -12.93 -14.74 21.20
N LYS A 138 -13.32 -15.92 20.68
CA LYS A 138 -13.77 -17.08 21.50
C LYS A 138 -12.63 -17.97 22.02
N GLN A 139 -11.41 -17.81 21.46
CA GLN A 139 -10.23 -18.61 21.82
C GLN A 139 -8.99 -17.75 21.60
N ARG A 140 -8.77 -16.84 22.53
CA ARG A 140 -7.76 -15.77 22.43
C ARG A 140 -6.36 -16.30 22.17
N GLY A 141 -5.72 -15.80 21.10
CA GLY A 141 -4.35 -16.14 20.73
C GLY A 141 -4.20 -17.41 19.88
N ARG A 142 -5.28 -18.19 19.65
CA ARG A 142 -5.22 -19.45 18.90
C ARG A 142 -4.61 -19.27 17.50
N ASP A 143 -5.05 -18.25 16.77
CA ASP A 143 -4.63 -18.06 15.38
C ASP A 143 -3.14 -17.75 15.28
N PHE A 144 -2.62 -16.96 16.23
CA PHE A 144 -1.19 -16.68 16.28
C PHE A 144 -0.38 -17.90 16.77
N ALA A 145 -0.91 -18.68 17.71
CA ALA A 145 -0.29 -19.94 18.13
C ALA A 145 -0.16 -20.94 16.95
N ILE A 146 -1.16 -21.02 16.07
CA ILE A 146 -1.10 -21.85 14.86
C ILE A 146 0.01 -21.38 13.92
N ILE A 147 0.15 -20.06 13.71
CA ILE A 147 1.23 -19.47 12.91
C ILE A 147 2.59 -19.85 13.49
N LEU A 148 2.81 -19.60 14.77
CA LEU A 148 4.06 -19.94 15.45
C LEU A 148 4.35 -21.43 15.40
N ALA A 149 3.34 -22.25 15.69
CA ALA A 149 3.46 -23.71 15.64
C ALA A 149 3.88 -24.20 14.25
N SER A 150 3.23 -23.70 13.21
CA SER A 150 3.55 -24.10 11.83
C SER A 150 4.95 -23.65 11.40
N LEU A 151 5.42 -22.47 11.83
CA LEU A 151 6.78 -22.01 11.56
C LEU A 151 7.82 -22.82 12.35
N SER A 152 7.52 -23.20 13.60
CA SER A 152 8.38 -24.07 14.38
C SER A 152 8.56 -25.44 13.73
N ASP A 153 7.49 -26.02 13.17
CA ASP A 153 7.55 -27.31 12.46
C ASP A 153 8.39 -27.23 11.18
N LEU A 154 8.52 -26.03 10.63
CA LEU A 154 9.38 -25.73 9.49
C LEU A 154 10.82 -25.36 9.90
N GLY A 155 11.19 -25.41 11.18
CA GLY A 155 12.52 -25.11 11.68
C GLY A 155 12.83 -23.61 11.71
N TYR A 156 11.87 -22.77 12.10
CA TYR A 156 12.10 -21.34 12.33
C TYR A 156 12.01 -20.98 13.81
N THR A 157 13.01 -20.23 14.28
CA THR A 157 12.88 -19.36 15.45
C THR A 157 12.19 -18.07 15.00
N VAL A 158 11.17 -17.62 15.74
CA VAL A 158 10.29 -16.51 15.31
C VAL A 158 10.17 -15.47 16.40
N GLU A 159 10.56 -14.23 16.12
CA GLU A 159 10.25 -13.08 16.99
C GLU A 159 9.12 -12.22 16.38
N TRP A 160 8.35 -11.57 17.24
CA TRP A 160 7.30 -10.65 16.82
C TRP A 160 7.28 -9.38 17.67
N ARG A 161 6.73 -8.34 17.07
CA ARG A 161 6.53 -7.07 17.73
C ARG A 161 5.29 -6.37 17.21
N VAL A 162 4.48 -5.86 18.13
CA VAL A 162 3.46 -4.87 17.81
C VAL A 162 4.11 -3.49 17.80
N ILE A 163 4.12 -2.85 16.65
CA ILE A 163 4.71 -1.53 16.46
C ILE A 163 3.62 -0.56 16.02
N ASN A 164 3.44 0.52 16.78
CA ASN A 164 2.73 1.70 16.30
C ASN A 164 3.77 2.67 15.72
N ALA A 165 3.69 2.93 14.44
CA ALA A 165 4.69 3.72 13.72
C ALA A 165 4.89 5.12 14.32
N ALA A 166 3.83 5.75 14.82
CA ALA A 166 3.89 7.07 15.45
C ALA A 166 4.71 7.10 16.74
N ASP A 167 4.78 5.99 17.48
CA ASP A 167 5.56 5.91 18.73
C ASP A 167 7.07 5.96 18.47
N TYR A 168 7.47 5.85 17.21
CA TYR A 168 8.85 5.92 16.74
C TYR A 168 9.06 7.05 15.70
N GLY A 169 8.30 8.14 15.87
CA GLY A 169 8.48 9.37 15.12
C GLY A 169 7.86 9.41 13.72
N MET A 170 7.21 8.35 13.26
CA MET A 170 6.61 8.28 11.93
C MET A 170 5.25 9.01 11.88
N PRO A 171 4.77 9.43 10.68
CA PRO A 171 3.67 10.39 10.57
C PRO A 171 2.27 9.83 10.79
N GLN A 172 2.14 8.52 11.04
CA GLN A 172 0.83 7.86 11.18
C GLN A 172 0.79 6.95 12.41
N ARG A 173 -0.28 7.05 13.19
CA ARG A 173 -0.60 6.09 14.27
C ARG A 173 -1.16 4.81 13.67
N ARG A 174 -0.27 3.98 13.10
CA ARG A 174 -0.60 2.69 12.50
C ARG A 174 0.06 1.57 13.30
N ARG A 175 -0.77 0.87 14.08
CA ARG A 175 -0.34 -0.24 14.95
C ARG A 175 -0.46 -1.55 14.18
N ARG A 176 0.64 -2.30 14.06
CA ARG A 176 0.72 -3.58 13.35
C ARG A 176 1.63 -4.56 14.05
N THR A 177 1.34 -5.85 13.88
CA THR A 177 2.25 -6.93 14.27
C THR A 177 3.21 -7.20 13.14
N TYR A 178 4.50 -7.11 13.43
CA TYR A 178 5.58 -7.54 12.55
C TYR A 178 6.17 -8.83 13.09
N ILE A 179 6.46 -9.78 12.20
CA ILE A 179 6.92 -11.12 12.51
C ILE A 179 8.19 -11.37 11.70
N VAL A 180 9.32 -11.64 12.35
CA VAL A 180 10.57 -12.02 11.68
C VAL A 180 10.97 -13.41 12.14
N GLY A 181 11.34 -14.27 11.20
CA GLY A 181 11.77 -15.63 11.51
C GLY A 181 13.15 -15.92 10.94
N TYR A 182 13.85 -16.76 11.64
CA TYR A 182 15.22 -17.20 11.38
C TYR A 182 15.23 -18.71 11.27
N ARG A 183 15.62 -19.25 10.12
CA ARG A 183 15.75 -20.70 9.94
C ARG A 183 16.85 -21.23 10.86
N ASP A 184 16.64 -22.38 11.46
CA ASP A 184 17.60 -23.09 12.29
C ASP A 184 18.96 -23.21 11.59
N GLY A 185 20.02 -22.81 12.27
CA GLY A 185 21.38 -22.79 11.74
C GLY A 185 21.69 -21.61 10.80
N SER A 186 20.77 -20.67 10.57
CA SER A 186 21.09 -19.40 9.89
C SER A 186 22.01 -18.52 10.73
N VAL A 187 22.68 -17.55 10.09
CA VAL A 187 23.63 -16.64 10.78
C VAL A 187 22.96 -15.92 11.97
N VAL A 188 21.69 -15.51 11.81
CA VAL A 188 20.98 -14.78 12.87
C VAL A 188 20.53 -15.73 13.97
N ASP A 189 20.02 -16.92 13.62
CA ASP A 189 19.63 -17.94 14.60
C ASP A 189 20.80 -18.33 15.52
N GLY A 190 22.00 -18.49 14.96
CA GLY A 190 23.22 -18.79 15.72
C GLY A 190 23.67 -17.73 16.72
N LYS A 191 23.07 -16.53 16.68
CA LYS A 191 23.37 -15.41 17.61
C LYS A 191 22.38 -15.36 18.79
N ILE A 192 21.33 -16.16 18.77
CA ILE A 192 20.30 -16.14 19.81
C ILE A 192 20.74 -17.08 20.96
N GLU A 193 21.26 -16.51 22.03
CA GLU A 193 21.71 -17.27 23.21
C GLU A 193 20.58 -17.41 24.23
N GLU A 194 19.99 -16.29 24.65
CA GLU A 194 18.90 -16.22 25.63
C GLU A 194 17.69 -15.50 25.03
N LEU A 195 16.52 -16.13 25.06
CA LEU A 195 15.32 -15.64 24.37
C LEU A 195 14.80 -14.31 24.94
N ASP A 196 14.80 -14.17 26.25
CA ASP A 196 14.35 -12.94 26.94
C ASP A 196 15.30 -11.77 26.63
N LYS A 197 16.63 -11.97 26.70
CA LYS A 197 17.60 -10.93 26.32
C LYS A 197 17.49 -10.56 24.85
N TRP A 198 17.26 -11.55 23.99
CA TRP A 198 17.03 -11.28 22.56
C TRP A 198 15.85 -10.35 22.35
N VAL A 199 14.69 -10.65 22.98
CA VAL A 199 13.50 -9.82 22.87
C VAL A 199 13.70 -8.43 23.44
N LEU A 200 14.34 -8.35 24.63
CA LEU A 200 14.44 -7.09 25.37
C LEU A 200 15.52 -6.16 24.83
N TYR A 201 16.66 -6.70 24.38
CA TYR A 201 17.85 -5.87 24.15
C TYR A 201 18.60 -6.20 22.88
N ASP A 202 18.78 -7.48 22.55
CA ASP A 202 19.81 -7.90 21.62
C ASP A 202 19.28 -8.26 20.23
N GLY A 203 17.98 -8.52 20.10
CA GLY A 203 17.36 -9.01 18.88
C GLY A 203 17.19 -7.95 17.78
N VAL A 204 16.84 -8.44 16.60
CA VAL A 204 16.63 -7.59 15.42
C VAL A 204 15.55 -6.54 15.67
N MET A 205 14.43 -6.93 16.28
CA MET A 205 13.33 -6.02 16.61
C MET A 205 13.70 -5.04 17.71
N ALA A 206 14.42 -5.48 18.76
CA ALA A 206 14.85 -4.62 19.85
C ALA A 206 15.80 -3.52 19.39
N LYS A 207 16.75 -3.85 18.50
CA LYS A 207 17.69 -2.87 17.91
C LYS A 207 17.00 -1.93 16.91
N ALA A 208 15.97 -2.40 16.20
CA ALA A 208 15.22 -1.56 15.26
C ALA A 208 14.27 -0.57 15.96
N PHE A 209 13.67 -1.01 17.07
CA PHE A 209 12.61 -0.29 17.81
C PHE A 209 12.79 -0.48 19.32
N PRO A 210 13.63 0.31 19.97
CA PRO A 210 13.89 0.21 21.41
C PRO A 210 12.62 0.35 22.26
N PHE A 211 12.58 -0.36 23.38
CA PHE A 211 11.47 -0.35 24.31
C PHE A 211 11.87 -0.77 25.73
N GLU A 212 11.01 -0.51 26.68
CA GLU A 212 11.05 -1.08 28.01
C GLU A 212 9.97 -2.15 28.13
N GLY A 213 10.34 -3.32 28.69
CA GLY A 213 9.37 -4.36 29.05
C GLY A 213 8.50 -3.90 30.21
N LYS A 214 7.19 -4.12 30.14
CA LYS A 214 6.30 -3.79 31.23
C LYS A 214 6.45 -4.84 32.33
N GLU A 215 6.81 -4.39 33.53
CA GLU A 215 6.98 -5.26 34.69
C GLU A 215 5.70 -6.07 34.96
N GLY A 216 5.86 -7.35 35.30
CA GLY A 216 4.77 -8.25 35.62
C GLY A 216 3.93 -8.76 34.45
N THR A 217 4.28 -8.39 33.18
CA THR A 217 3.54 -8.85 31.98
C THR A 217 4.25 -9.97 31.23
N ALA A 218 5.46 -10.37 31.66
CA ALA A 218 6.19 -11.47 31.02
C ALA A 218 5.43 -12.80 31.19
N SER A 219 5.34 -13.54 30.09
CA SER A 219 4.71 -14.86 30.03
C SER A 219 5.66 -15.83 29.33
N VAL A 220 5.75 -17.05 29.91
CA VAL A 220 6.59 -18.14 29.40
C VAL A 220 5.72 -19.39 29.33
N PHE A 221 5.66 -20.03 28.16
CA PHE A 221 4.84 -21.22 27.96
C PHE A 221 5.30 -22.02 26.72
N ASN A 222 4.81 -23.26 26.60
CA ASN A 222 4.98 -24.07 25.40
C ASN A 222 3.70 -24.11 24.56
N ILE A 223 3.85 -24.11 23.23
CA ILE A 223 2.76 -24.43 22.31
C ILE A 223 2.79 -25.94 22.06
N GLU A 224 2.01 -26.69 22.85
CA GLU A 224 2.02 -28.16 22.83
C GLU A 224 1.12 -28.74 21.74
N GLY A 225 1.48 -29.96 21.30
CA GLY A 225 0.69 -30.77 20.39
C GLY A 225 0.89 -30.47 18.91
N THR A 226 0.17 -31.18 18.08
CA THR A 226 0.10 -30.97 16.63
C THR A 226 -0.63 -29.66 16.30
N ILE A 227 -0.47 -29.14 15.09
CA ILE A 227 -1.19 -27.93 14.63
C ILE A 227 -2.71 -28.09 14.82
N ARG A 228 -3.25 -29.31 14.66
CA ARG A 228 -4.67 -29.60 14.88
C ARG A 228 -5.04 -29.46 16.34
N GLU A 229 -4.26 -30.04 17.24
CA GLU A 229 -4.50 -29.93 18.69
C GLU A 229 -4.37 -28.50 19.18
N VAL A 230 -3.41 -27.72 18.65
CA VAL A 230 -3.31 -26.27 18.89
C VAL A 230 -4.58 -25.56 18.42
N SER A 231 -5.08 -25.86 17.22
CA SER A 231 -6.32 -25.27 16.69
C SER A 231 -7.54 -25.57 17.56
N ASP A 232 -7.62 -26.80 18.10
CA ASP A 232 -8.79 -27.26 18.87
C ASP A 232 -8.71 -26.87 20.35
N GLY A 233 -7.51 -26.76 20.92
CA GLY A 233 -7.29 -26.69 22.36
C GLY A 233 -6.58 -25.45 22.88
N PHE A 234 -5.78 -24.75 22.09
CA PHE A 234 -4.94 -23.69 22.60
C PHE A 234 -5.73 -22.59 23.32
N ASN A 235 -5.35 -22.33 24.58
CA ASN A 235 -5.91 -21.28 25.44
C ASN A 235 -7.45 -21.32 25.60
N LYS A 236 -8.04 -22.51 25.45
CA LYS A 236 -9.49 -22.73 25.56
C LYS A 236 -9.99 -22.41 26.97
N GLY A 237 -11.03 -21.59 27.05
CA GLY A 237 -11.64 -21.18 28.32
C GLY A 237 -10.98 -19.99 29.01
N HIS A 238 -9.84 -19.50 28.50
CA HIS A 238 -9.20 -18.30 28.99
C HIS A 238 -9.74 -17.05 28.28
N LYS A 239 -9.83 -15.94 29.03
CA LYS A 239 -10.38 -14.66 28.50
C LYS A 239 -9.35 -13.83 27.77
N ASP A 240 -8.07 -13.96 28.13
CA ASP A 240 -6.97 -13.13 27.61
C ASP A 240 -6.00 -13.98 26.79
N SER A 241 -5.33 -13.34 25.82
CA SER A 241 -4.27 -13.95 25.05
C SER A 241 -3.00 -14.05 25.91
N PRO A 242 -2.24 -15.16 25.83
CA PRO A 242 -0.93 -15.23 26.49
C PRO A 242 0.17 -14.46 25.74
N PHE A 243 -0.12 -13.93 24.56
CA PHE A 243 0.83 -13.18 23.74
C PHE A 243 0.77 -11.69 24.05
N GLY A 244 1.87 -11.14 24.56
CA GLY A 244 2.09 -9.71 24.71
C GLY A 244 2.57 -9.04 23.40
N ASP A 245 2.83 -7.75 23.48
CA ASP A 245 3.22 -6.91 22.34
C ASP A 245 4.55 -7.31 21.69
N ALA A 246 5.44 -7.97 22.43
CA ALA A 246 6.71 -8.51 21.94
C ALA A 246 6.90 -9.95 22.41
N GLY A 247 7.67 -10.73 21.68
CA GLY A 247 8.07 -12.05 22.09
C GLY A 247 8.88 -12.80 21.06
N ILE A 248 9.30 -14.00 21.43
CA ILE A 248 10.04 -14.94 20.60
C ILE A 248 9.56 -16.36 20.89
N MET A 249 9.58 -17.20 19.87
CA MET A 249 9.34 -18.63 19.95
C MET A 249 10.51 -19.38 19.32
N ARG A 250 11.10 -20.34 20.05
CA ARG A 250 12.08 -21.31 19.54
C ARG A 250 11.64 -22.71 19.94
N SER A 251 11.54 -23.63 18.99
CA SER A 251 11.14 -25.03 19.24
C SER A 251 9.86 -25.13 20.10
N ARG A 252 8.85 -24.32 19.77
CA ARG A 252 7.58 -24.24 20.49
C ARG A 252 7.62 -23.58 21.88
N TYR A 253 8.79 -23.31 22.45
CA TYR A 253 8.95 -22.56 23.69
C TYR A 253 8.84 -21.06 23.40
N VAL A 254 7.96 -20.39 24.14
CA VAL A 254 7.59 -18.99 23.95
C VAL A 254 8.00 -18.16 25.15
N TYR A 255 8.68 -17.02 24.90
CA TYR A 255 8.78 -15.90 25.82
C TYR A 255 8.04 -14.71 25.23
N SER A 256 7.19 -14.04 26.00
CA SER A 256 6.39 -12.90 25.56
C SER A 256 6.24 -11.87 26.66
N ILE A 257 6.14 -10.58 26.28
CA ILE A 257 6.04 -9.44 27.21
C ILE A 257 5.32 -8.27 26.55
N ASP A 258 4.60 -7.45 27.33
CA ASP A 258 4.10 -6.17 26.88
C ASP A 258 5.21 -5.11 26.87
N THR A 259 5.06 -4.09 26.03
CA THR A 259 6.11 -3.11 25.78
C THR A 259 5.65 -1.67 26.01
N THR A 260 6.61 -0.84 26.41
CA THR A 260 6.49 0.62 26.40
C THR A 260 7.54 1.16 25.42
N PRO A 261 7.15 1.77 24.30
CA PRO A 261 8.09 2.30 23.30
C PRO A 261 9.04 3.34 23.91
N VAL A 262 10.32 3.31 23.50
CA VAL A 262 11.35 4.31 23.83
C VAL A 262 11.82 4.97 22.54
N TYR A 263 11.61 6.28 22.42
CA TYR A 263 12.01 7.07 21.27
C TYR A 263 12.31 8.52 21.66
N GLU A 264 13.50 8.98 21.32
CA GLU A 264 13.97 10.34 21.65
C GLU A 264 14.08 11.25 20.41
N GLY A 265 13.71 10.74 19.24
CA GLY A 265 13.82 11.47 17.98
C GLY A 265 12.67 12.45 17.72
N THR A 266 12.76 13.14 16.60
CA THR A 266 11.72 14.07 16.14
C THR A 266 10.50 13.30 15.61
N THR A 267 9.31 13.69 16.02
CA THR A 267 8.05 13.11 15.54
C THR A 267 7.52 13.89 14.33
N MET A 268 7.20 13.18 13.26
CA MET A 268 6.55 13.74 12.08
C MET A 268 5.07 13.95 12.36
N THR A 269 4.55 15.08 11.90
CA THR A 269 3.15 15.48 12.13
C THR A 269 2.29 15.37 10.89
N LEU A 270 0.97 15.33 11.03
CA LEU A 270 0.04 15.41 9.91
C LEU A 270 0.31 16.66 9.07
N GLY A 271 0.43 17.83 9.74
CA GLY A 271 0.66 19.11 9.08
C GLY A 271 1.91 19.14 8.21
N GLY A 272 3.02 18.51 8.69
CA GLY A 272 4.27 18.42 7.92
C GLY A 272 4.24 17.52 6.69
N ASN A 273 3.11 16.82 6.46
CA ASN A 273 2.91 15.94 5.29
C ASN A 273 1.85 16.47 4.32
N LEU A 274 1.22 17.61 4.62
CA LEU A 274 0.25 18.23 3.73
C LEU A 274 0.96 18.92 2.55
N VAL A 275 0.24 19.04 1.45
CA VAL A 275 0.63 19.90 0.33
C VAL A 275 0.09 21.32 0.55
N ASP A 276 0.66 22.31 -0.14
CA ASP A 276 0.17 23.67 -0.14
C ASP A 276 -1.28 23.72 -0.65
N GLU A 277 -2.09 24.58 -0.07
CA GLU A 277 -3.54 24.65 -0.33
C GLU A 277 -3.86 24.89 -1.81
N GLU A 278 -3.05 25.68 -2.51
CA GLU A 278 -3.22 26.01 -3.92
C GLU A 278 -3.03 24.80 -4.85
N LEU A 279 -2.40 23.73 -4.34
CA LEU A 279 -2.17 22.50 -5.10
C LEU A 279 -3.28 21.47 -4.89
N VAL A 280 -4.24 21.74 -4.01
CA VAL A 280 -5.34 20.82 -3.70
C VAL A 280 -6.48 21.01 -4.70
N PRO A 281 -6.87 19.96 -5.45
CA PRO A 281 -8.02 20.04 -6.35
C PRO A 281 -9.32 20.37 -5.60
N GLU A 282 -10.18 21.18 -6.24
CA GLU A 282 -11.40 21.70 -5.61
C GLU A 282 -12.36 20.59 -5.12
N GLU A 283 -12.39 19.44 -5.75
CA GLU A 283 -13.21 18.29 -5.33
C GLU A 283 -12.82 17.70 -3.97
N PHE A 284 -11.66 18.06 -3.42
CA PHE A 284 -11.25 17.62 -2.08
C PHE A 284 -11.74 18.57 -0.99
N PHE A 285 -12.12 19.79 -1.33
CA PHE A 285 -12.72 20.71 -0.37
C PHE A 285 -14.15 20.30 0.00
N ILE A 286 -14.50 20.53 1.24
CA ILE A 286 -15.84 20.25 1.77
C ILE A 286 -16.70 21.49 1.55
N PRO A 287 -17.82 21.39 0.81
CA PRO A 287 -18.74 22.50 0.66
C PRO A 287 -19.24 23.01 2.02
N GLU A 288 -19.37 24.31 2.17
CA GLU A 288 -19.75 24.94 3.45
C GLU A 288 -21.06 24.37 4.02
N ASN A 289 -22.03 24.14 3.17
CA ASN A 289 -23.32 23.55 3.54
C ASN A 289 -23.24 22.07 3.98
N GLU A 290 -22.11 21.37 3.76
CA GLU A 290 -21.91 20.00 4.22
C GLU A 290 -21.06 19.91 5.50
N VAL A 291 -20.39 20.98 5.93
CA VAL A 291 -19.49 20.97 7.10
C VAL A 291 -20.18 20.43 8.35
N ALA A 292 -21.41 20.89 8.64
CA ALA A 292 -22.17 20.42 9.79
C ALA A 292 -22.44 18.91 9.78
N LYS A 293 -22.61 18.31 8.60
CA LYS A 293 -22.76 16.86 8.44
C LYS A 293 -21.48 16.11 8.77
N TRP A 294 -20.33 16.63 8.33
CA TRP A 294 -19.02 16.05 8.65
C TRP A 294 -18.72 16.13 10.15
N GLU A 295 -19.01 17.26 10.78
CA GLU A 295 -18.86 17.45 12.21
C GLU A 295 -19.77 16.47 13.00
N TYR A 296 -21.04 16.34 12.59
CA TYR A 296 -21.97 15.37 13.17
C TYR A 296 -21.44 13.93 13.04
N GLU A 297 -20.92 13.54 11.86
CA GLU A 297 -20.37 12.18 11.68
C GLU A 297 -19.18 11.90 12.61
N LYS A 298 -18.36 12.89 12.93
CA LYS A 298 -17.21 12.76 13.85
C LYS A 298 -17.58 12.93 15.32
N GLY A 299 -18.72 13.50 15.61
CA GLY A 299 -19.21 13.71 16.98
C GLY A 299 -19.49 12.41 17.74
N ALA A 300 -19.55 12.52 19.06
CA ALA A 300 -20.00 11.41 19.91
C ALA A 300 -21.48 11.11 19.65
N LYS A 301 -21.83 9.83 19.57
CA LYS A 301 -23.20 9.40 19.32
C LYS A 301 -23.64 8.35 20.34
N LYS A 302 -24.89 8.47 20.78
CA LYS A 302 -25.61 7.44 21.54
C LYS A 302 -26.94 7.23 20.85
N ILE A 303 -27.10 6.10 20.16
CA ILE A 303 -28.26 5.79 19.32
C ILE A 303 -28.86 4.47 19.80
N GLU A 304 -30.16 4.49 20.12
CA GLU A 304 -30.89 3.25 20.38
C GLU A 304 -31.01 2.46 19.06
N ARG A 305 -30.58 1.21 19.08
CA ARG A 305 -30.66 0.28 17.95
C ARG A 305 -31.36 -1.00 18.38
N THR A 306 -31.99 -1.66 17.44
CA THR A 306 -32.58 -2.97 17.64
C THR A 306 -31.74 -4.01 16.90
N SER A 307 -31.33 -5.08 17.57
CA SER A 307 -30.62 -6.20 16.94
C SER A 307 -31.55 -6.96 15.98
N LYS A 308 -30.97 -7.83 15.15
CA LYS A 308 -31.75 -8.69 14.24
C LYS A 308 -32.69 -9.62 15.00
N GLU A 309 -32.37 -9.94 16.26
CA GLU A 309 -33.17 -10.77 17.17
C GLU A 309 -34.19 -9.96 18.01
N GLY A 310 -34.33 -8.63 17.74
CA GLY A 310 -35.33 -7.77 18.39
C GLY A 310 -34.89 -7.13 19.71
N TYR A 311 -33.64 -7.32 20.17
CA TYR A 311 -33.14 -6.68 21.40
C TYR A 311 -32.76 -5.22 21.17
N LYS A 312 -33.28 -4.33 22.02
CA LYS A 312 -32.89 -2.93 22.04
C LYS A 312 -31.56 -2.77 22.78
N TYR A 313 -30.64 -2.03 22.18
CA TYR A 313 -29.35 -1.68 22.81
C TYR A 313 -28.94 -0.26 22.42
N ILE A 314 -28.15 0.37 23.29
CA ILE A 314 -27.60 1.69 23.00
C ILE A 314 -26.27 1.50 22.27
N PHE A 315 -26.26 1.83 20.99
CA PHE A 315 -25.03 1.96 20.22
C PHE A 315 -24.34 3.27 20.64
N SER A 316 -23.13 3.16 21.18
CA SER A 316 -22.35 4.31 21.65
C SER A 316 -21.05 4.43 20.89
N GLU A 317 -20.78 5.60 20.33
CA GLU A 317 -19.51 5.94 19.69
C GLU A 317 -18.93 7.18 20.40
N GLY A 318 -17.62 7.13 20.75
CA GLY A 318 -16.89 8.29 21.23
C GLY A 318 -16.68 9.34 20.12
N GLY A 319 -16.46 10.59 20.48
CA GLY A 319 -16.13 11.65 19.53
C GLY A 319 -14.73 11.47 18.93
N MET A 320 -14.57 11.95 17.69
CA MET A 320 -13.29 12.10 17.01
C MET A 320 -13.00 13.58 16.77
N ALA A 321 -11.72 13.93 16.65
CA ALA A 321 -11.35 15.32 16.35
C ALA A 321 -11.94 15.79 15.02
N PHE A 322 -12.43 17.03 14.99
CA PHE A 322 -12.86 17.73 13.80
C PHE A 322 -12.51 19.23 13.93
N PRO A 323 -11.61 19.75 13.09
CA PRO A 323 -10.75 19.01 12.14
C PRO A 323 -9.71 18.11 12.84
N ASP A 324 -9.02 17.27 12.08
CA ASP A 324 -7.90 16.48 12.58
C ASP A 324 -6.74 17.43 12.97
N TYR A 325 -6.03 17.10 14.06
CA TYR A 325 -4.92 17.91 14.57
C TYR A 325 -3.70 17.83 13.65
N LEU A 326 -3.12 18.99 13.33
CA LEU A 326 -1.97 19.10 12.43
C LEU A 326 -0.62 18.93 13.14
N ASP A 327 -0.57 19.14 14.47
CA ASP A 327 0.62 19.20 15.31
C ASP A 327 1.12 17.82 15.80
N ARG A 328 0.50 16.75 15.36
CA ARG A 328 0.80 15.37 15.78
C ARG A 328 0.64 14.38 14.64
N PRO A 329 1.09 13.11 14.79
CA PRO A 329 0.87 12.08 13.78
C PRO A 329 -0.61 11.86 13.47
N SER A 330 -0.92 11.56 12.20
CA SER A 330 -2.27 11.27 11.74
C SER A 330 -2.86 10.04 12.43
N ARG A 331 -4.18 9.92 12.39
CA ARG A 331 -4.87 8.66 12.72
C ARG A 331 -4.51 7.59 11.67
N THR A 332 -4.83 6.34 11.97
CA THR A 332 -4.70 5.26 10.99
C THR A 332 -5.53 5.55 9.74
N ILE A 333 -4.90 5.52 8.57
CA ILE A 333 -5.59 5.53 7.27
C ILE A 333 -6.28 4.17 7.08
N ILE A 334 -7.55 4.20 6.69
CA ILE A 334 -8.33 3.01 6.38
C ILE A 334 -8.74 2.98 4.91
N THR A 335 -9.20 1.84 4.43
CA THR A 335 -9.64 1.66 3.03
C THR A 335 -10.81 2.57 2.62
N GLY A 336 -11.58 3.05 3.59
CA GLY A 336 -12.69 3.98 3.37
C GLY A 336 -12.30 5.46 3.26
N GLU A 337 -11.01 5.81 3.22
CA GLU A 337 -10.52 7.20 3.15
C GLU A 337 -10.97 7.92 1.87
N GLY A 338 -11.06 7.19 0.76
CA GLY A 338 -11.46 7.76 -0.53
C GLY A 338 -12.94 8.17 -0.63
N GLY A 339 -13.26 8.92 -1.70
CA GLY A 339 -14.61 9.39 -2.00
C GLY A 339 -15.06 10.64 -1.23
N SER A 340 -16.07 11.36 -1.73
CA SER A 340 -16.52 12.66 -1.21
C SER A 340 -17.51 12.58 -0.03
N ALA A 341 -18.18 11.44 0.18
CA ALA A 341 -19.20 11.30 1.21
C ALA A 341 -18.63 11.48 2.63
N ALA A 342 -19.36 12.20 3.48
CA ALA A 342 -19.02 12.40 4.89
C ALA A 342 -18.88 11.05 5.61
N SER A 343 -17.84 10.93 6.42
CA SER A 343 -17.57 9.74 7.22
C SER A 343 -16.72 10.09 8.43
N ARG A 344 -17.03 9.49 9.57
CA ARG A 344 -16.26 9.69 10.79
C ARG A 344 -14.79 9.29 10.65
N PHE A 345 -14.48 8.33 9.80
CA PHE A 345 -13.16 7.74 9.69
C PHE A 345 -12.22 8.50 8.77
N LYS A 346 -12.74 9.26 7.79
CA LYS A 346 -11.93 10.06 6.87
C LYS A 346 -11.24 11.21 7.59
N HIS A 347 -10.02 11.53 7.19
CA HIS A 347 -9.33 12.71 7.68
C HIS A 347 -9.95 13.98 7.09
N VAL A 348 -10.07 14.99 7.93
CA VAL A 348 -10.48 16.34 7.53
C VAL A 348 -9.54 17.34 8.19
N VAL A 349 -8.97 18.22 7.40
CA VAL A 349 -8.05 19.26 7.86
C VAL A 349 -8.63 20.65 7.57
N LEU A 350 -8.28 21.61 8.40
CA LEU A 350 -8.57 23.02 8.18
C LEU A 350 -7.39 23.68 7.48
N THR A 351 -7.64 24.34 6.37
CA THR A 351 -6.61 25.04 5.60
C THR A 351 -6.32 26.43 6.15
N PRO A 352 -5.21 27.07 5.75
CA PRO A 352 -4.91 28.45 6.15
C PRO A 352 -5.99 29.47 5.74
N SER A 353 -6.70 29.23 4.62
CA SER A 353 -7.83 30.07 4.19
C SER A 353 -9.12 29.87 5.00
N GLY A 354 -9.13 28.91 5.95
CA GLY A 354 -10.31 28.60 6.77
C GLY A 354 -11.28 27.60 6.14
N ARG A 355 -10.92 26.94 5.04
CA ARG A 355 -11.74 25.92 4.39
C ARG A 355 -11.42 24.52 4.95
N TYR A 356 -12.44 23.68 5.05
CA TYR A 356 -12.26 22.27 5.38
C TYR A 356 -12.02 21.44 4.13
N ARG A 357 -11.11 20.47 4.20
CA ARG A 357 -10.84 19.55 3.10
C ARG A 357 -10.46 18.14 3.56
N ARG A 358 -10.62 17.19 2.67
CA ARG A 358 -10.12 15.82 2.81
C ARG A 358 -8.63 15.75 2.42
N LEU A 359 -7.95 14.67 2.82
CA LEU A 359 -6.60 14.41 2.33
C LEU A 359 -6.63 13.96 0.87
N ILE A 360 -5.64 14.41 0.10
CA ILE A 360 -5.41 13.97 -1.27
C ILE A 360 -4.51 12.73 -1.29
N PRO A 361 -4.48 11.93 -2.38
CA PRO A 361 -3.70 10.70 -2.44
C PRO A 361 -2.22 10.84 -2.10
N ILE A 362 -1.55 11.91 -2.55
CA ILE A 362 -0.14 12.18 -2.22
C ILE A 362 0.08 12.27 -0.70
N GLU A 363 -0.83 12.93 0.02
CA GLU A 363 -0.73 13.05 1.47
C GLU A 363 -0.89 11.69 2.18
N LEU A 364 -1.78 10.83 1.66
CA LEU A 364 -1.94 9.47 2.14
C LEU A 364 -0.71 8.61 1.87
N GLU A 365 -0.06 8.80 0.71
CA GLU A 365 1.22 8.17 0.37
C GLU A 365 2.32 8.60 1.35
N ARG A 366 2.45 9.92 1.60
CA ARG A 366 3.40 10.48 2.56
C ARG A 366 3.20 9.93 3.98
N LEU A 367 1.95 9.82 4.43
CA LEU A 367 1.63 9.31 5.76
C LEU A 367 1.99 7.82 5.93
N ASN A 368 2.05 7.05 4.85
CA ASN A 368 2.60 5.69 4.81
C ASN A 368 4.09 5.65 4.43
N MET A 369 4.72 6.82 4.25
CA MET A 369 6.14 6.97 3.87
C MET A 369 6.47 6.36 2.50
N PHE A 370 5.53 6.40 1.57
CA PHE A 370 5.77 6.15 0.16
C PHE A 370 6.28 7.42 -0.53
N PRO A 371 6.98 7.29 -1.67
CA PRO A 371 7.27 8.43 -2.54
C PRO A 371 5.99 9.13 -3.02
N ASP A 372 6.08 10.42 -3.28
CA ASP A 372 4.97 11.19 -3.84
C ASP A 372 4.53 10.60 -5.19
N ASN A 373 3.23 10.55 -5.40
CA ASN A 373 2.61 9.96 -6.60
C ASN A 373 2.89 8.47 -6.82
N HIS A 374 3.29 7.74 -5.79
CA HIS A 374 3.57 6.31 -5.90
C HIS A 374 2.40 5.51 -6.47
N THR A 375 1.17 5.84 -6.07
CA THR A 375 -0.04 5.16 -6.56
C THR A 375 -0.66 5.81 -7.81
N LEU A 376 -0.04 6.87 -8.35
CA LEU A 376 -0.55 7.54 -9.53
C LEU A 376 -0.40 6.63 -10.77
N HIS A 377 -1.53 6.31 -11.38
CA HIS A 377 -1.61 5.55 -12.63
C HIS A 377 -2.85 6.00 -13.41
N PRO A 378 -2.82 6.10 -14.74
CA PRO A 378 -3.97 6.58 -15.54
C PRO A 378 -5.26 5.81 -15.33
N ASP A 379 -5.16 4.50 -15.07
CA ASP A 379 -6.31 3.62 -14.87
C ASP A 379 -6.72 3.47 -13.40
N VAL A 380 -6.06 4.16 -12.45
CA VAL A 380 -6.33 4.07 -11.01
C VAL A 380 -6.86 5.40 -10.50
N SER A 381 -8.14 5.43 -10.14
CA SER A 381 -8.78 6.64 -9.61
C SER A 381 -8.25 7.04 -8.23
N ASP A 382 -8.39 8.32 -7.84
CA ASP A 382 -7.98 8.82 -6.53
C ASP A 382 -8.67 8.08 -5.37
N GLY A 383 -9.92 7.65 -5.55
CA GLY A 383 -10.60 6.79 -4.59
C GLY A 383 -9.93 5.43 -4.41
N ARG A 384 -9.43 4.84 -5.50
CA ARG A 384 -8.66 3.59 -5.46
C ARG A 384 -7.26 3.79 -4.90
N ARG A 385 -6.60 4.89 -5.23
CA ARG A 385 -5.31 5.27 -4.62
C ARG A 385 -5.43 5.36 -3.09
N ALA A 386 -6.45 6.04 -2.59
CA ALA A 386 -6.74 6.12 -1.16
C ALA A 386 -7.03 4.73 -0.54
N PHE A 387 -7.79 3.87 -1.23
CA PHE A 387 -8.04 2.49 -0.82
C PHE A 387 -6.74 1.69 -0.70
N LEU A 388 -5.85 1.80 -1.67
CA LEU A 388 -4.55 1.13 -1.67
C LEU A 388 -3.68 1.58 -0.49
N MET A 389 -3.68 2.88 -0.16
CA MET A 389 -2.99 3.41 1.01
C MET A 389 -3.61 2.97 2.34
N GLY A 390 -4.92 2.74 2.39
CA GLY A 390 -5.59 2.13 3.55
C GLY A 390 -5.12 0.70 3.84
N ASN A 391 -4.80 -0.07 2.81
CA ASN A 391 -4.25 -1.43 2.93
C ASN A 391 -2.72 -1.46 3.12
N ALA A 392 -2.01 -0.41 2.71
CA ALA A 392 -0.55 -0.37 2.77
C ALA A 392 -0.02 -0.33 4.22
N LEU A 393 1.23 -0.70 4.39
CA LEU A 393 2.01 -0.53 5.63
C LEU A 393 2.78 0.80 5.62
N VAL A 394 3.40 1.16 6.76
CA VAL A 394 4.33 2.29 6.85
C VAL A 394 5.73 1.80 6.47
N CYS A 395 6.25 2.26 5.32
CA CYS A 395 7.52 1.80 4.76
C CYS A 395 8.71 1.99 5.72
N GLY A 396 8.70 3.04 6.54
CA GLY A 396 9.76 3.30 7.52
C GLY A 396 9.91 2.23 8.59
N VAL A 397 8.83 1.52 8.94
CA VAL A 397 8.92 0.38 9.88
C VAL A 397 9.69 -0.77 9.24
N VAL A 398 9.35 -1.12 8.01
CA VAL A 398 10.06 -2.16 7.25
C VAL A 398 11.52 -1.77 7.02
N GLN A 399 11.79 -0.49 6.74
CA GLN A 399 13.15 0.02 6.56
C GLN A 399 14.00 -0.17 7.81
N ASN A 400 13.48 0.17 8.99
CA ASN A 400 14.24 0.04 10.24
C ASN A 400 14.51 -1.42 10.62
N ILE A 401 13.51 -2.31 10.45
CA ILE A 401 13.71 -3.75 10.65
C ILE A 401 14.71 -4.30 9.62
N GLY A 402 14.58 -3.89 8.35
CA GLY A 402 15.51 -4.30 7.29
C GLY A 402 16.96 -3.86 7.55
N LYS A 403 17.19 -2.64 8.05
CA LYS A 403 18.53 -2.16 8.47
C LYS A 403 19.09 -3.03 9.59
N SER A 404 18.28 -3.31 10.59
CA SER A 404 18.69 -4.14 11.72
C SER A 404 19.01 -5.57 11.26
N LEU A 405 18.13 -6.21 10.50
CA LEU A 405 18.36 -7.56 9.96
C LEU A 405 19.64 -7.63 9.11
N TYR A 406 19.90 -6.63 8.26
CA TYR A 406 21.13 -6.54 7.49
C TYR A 406 22.37 -6.54 8.38
N ARG A 407 22.37 -5.74 9.47
CA ARG A 407 23.48 -5.68 10.43
C ARG A 407 23.73 -7.05 11.09
N PHE A 408 22.68 -7.74 11.43
CA PHE A 408 22.80 -9.10 12.01
C PHE A 408 23.36 -10.12 11.04
N ILE A 409 23.00 -10.03 9.74
CA ILE A 409 23.48 -10.96 8.70
C ILE A 409 24.95 -10.71 8.35
N TYR A 410 25.34 -9.44 8.20
CA TYR A 410 26.66 -9.10 7.63
C TYR A 410 27.63 -8.44 8.61
N GLU A 411 27.18 -8.09 9.81
CA GLU A 411 27.95 -7.32 10.82
C GLU A 411 28.51 -6.00 10.28
N LYS A 412 27.77 -5.35 9.40
CA LYS A 412 28.12 -4.12 8.70
C LYS A 412 26.97 -3.14 8.69
N GLU A 413 27.30 -1.85 8.61
CA GLU A 413 26.29 -0.83 8.38
C GLU A 413 25.72 -0.93 6.96
N PRO A 414 24.39 -0.87 6.81
CA PRO A 414 23.75 -0.90 5.50
C PRO A 414 23.96 0.43 4.76
N VAL A 415 24.13 0.33 3.45
CA VAL A 415 24.15 1.48 2.54
C VAL A 415 22.98 1.35 1.58
N SER A 416 22.23 2.42 1.38
CA SER A 416 21.17 2.48 0.39
C SER A 416 21.32 3.71 -0.50
N THR A 417 21.25 3.49 -1.81
CA THR A 417 21.13 4.56 -2.82
C THR A 417 19.69 5.04 -2.99
N ARG A 418 18.75 4.35 -2.36
CA ARG A 418 17.30 4.64 -2.38
C ARG A 418 16.74 4.81 -0.96
N PRO A 419 17.37 5.65 -0.09
CA PRO A 419 16.80 5.87 1.24
C PRO A 419 15.39 6.43 1.09
N ILE A 420 14.48 6.05 1.98
CA ILE A 420 13.17 6.70 2.06
C ILE A 420 13.45 8.15 2.48
N ASP A 421 13.29 9.08 1.53
CA ASP A 421 13.51 10.49 1.80
C ASP A 421 12.37 11.03 2.67
N MET A 422 12.74 11.42 3.89
CA MET A 422 11.82 12.03 4.86
C MET A 422 11.75 13.54 4.72
N LYS A 423 12.66 14.14 3.94
CA LYS A 423 12.61 15.56 3.58
C LYS A 423 11.67 15.72 2.40
N ARG A 424 10.49 16.20 2.66
CA ARG A 424 9.50 16.50 1.63
C ARG A 424 9.84 17.86 1.03
N ASP A 425 10.14 17.90 -0.26
CA ASP A 425 10.10 19.16 -1.00
C ASP A 425 8.67 19.69 -0.92
N ALA A 426 8.51 20.99 -0.60
CA ALA A 426 7.22 21.62 -0.39
C ALA A 426 6.29 21.61 -1.61
N GLN A 427 6.75 21.12 -2.76
CA GLN A 427 5.96 21.02 -3.98
C GLN A 427 5.87 19.56 -4.45
N PRO A 428 4.66 19.03 -4.72
CA PRO A 428 4.52 17.78 -5.44
C PRO A 428 5.17 17.99 -6.82
N ARG A 429 6.34 17.41 -7.03
CA ARG A 429 6.87 17.28 -8.39
C ARG A 429 5.92 16.31 -9.09
N LEU A 430 5.10 16.84 -9.98
CA LEU A 430 4.55 16.06 -11.08
C LEU A 430 5.77 15.60 -11.89
N SER A 431 6.41 14.50 -11.48
CA SER A 431 7.47 13.91 -12.27
C SER A 431 6.81 13.26 -13.46
N PHE A 432 6.96 13.89 -14.64
CA PHE A 432 6.57 13.30 -15.92
C PHE A 432 7.42 12.07 -16.30
N ASP A 433 8.36 11.66 -15.45
CA ASP A 433 9.18 10.44 -15.61
C ASP A 433 8.35 9.13 -15.52
N LEU A 434 7.07 9.22 -15.19
CA LEU A 434 6.14 8.08 -15.18
C LEU A 434 6.02 7.39 -16.55
N PHE A 435 6.43 8.06 -17.62
CA PHE A 435 6.30 7.58 -18.99
C PHE A 435 7.62 7.09 -19.60
N ALA A 436 8.74 7.25 -18.91
CA ALA A 436 10.05 6.87 -19.44
C ALA A 436 10.24 5.35 -19.56
N ASP A 437 9.55 4.56 -18.71
CA ASP A 437 9.71 3.09 -18.68
C ASP A 437 8.70 2.32 -19.58
N ILE A 438 7.65 2.99 -20.06
CA ILE A 438 6.69 2.37 -21.01
C ILE A 438 7.33 2.20 -22.40
N ASP A 439 8.31 3.01 -22.73
CA ASP A 439 9.02 2.96 -24.03
C ASP A 439 10.05 1.82 -24.16
N SER A 440 10.36 1.08 -23.08
CA SER A 440 11.36 0.03 -23.16
C SER A 440 10.88 -1.25 -23.88
N GLU A 441 9.57 -1.46 -24.02
CA GLU A 441 9.01 -2.60 -24.78
C GLU A 441 8.64 -2.27 -26.23
N LEU A 442 8.63 -0.98 -26.61
CA LEU A 442 8.40 -0.53 -27.99
C LEU A 442 9.64 0.17 -28.52
N LYS A 443 10.68 -0.61 -28.88
CA LYS A 443 11.82 -0.08 -29.64
C LYS A 443 11.38 0.37 -31.04
N VAL A 444 11.00 1.62 -31.18
CA VAL A 444 11.04 2.35 -32.45
C VAL A 444 12.08 3.45 -32.29
N ASN A 445 13.13 3.38 -33.10
CA ASN A 445 14.21 4.36 -33.15
C ASN A 445 13.70 5.72 -33.61
N ALA A 446 13.36 6.58 -32.65
CA ALA A 446 13.15 8.01 -32.92
C ALA A 446 14.11 8.83 -32.02
N PRO A 447 14.69 9.92 -32.50
CA PRO A 447 15.64 10.73 -31.73
C PRO A 447 14.93 11.38 -30.54
N LYS A 448 15.51 11.22 -29.35
CA LYS A 448 15.02 11.87 -28.10
C LYS A 448 15.18 13.38 -28.25
N LYS A 449 14.09 14.09 -28.53
CA LYS A 449 14.03 15.56 -28.38
C LYS A 449 13.62 15.87 -26.95
N GLN A 450 14.41 16.67 -26.24
CA GLN A 450 14.03 17.22 -24.94
C GLN A 450 13.05 18.39 -25.15
N PHE A 451 11.83 18.29 -24.60
CA PHE A 451 10.83 19.34 -24.67
C PHE A 451 10.88 20.21 -23.41
N LYS A 452 10.91 21.52 -23.60
CA LYS A 452 10.79 22.52 -22.54
C LYS A 452 9.41 23.17 -22.65
N LEU A 453 8.45 22.73 -21.79
CA LEU A 453 7.12 23.34 -21.73
C LEU A 453 7.21 24.77 -21.18
N GLU A 454 6.54 25.69 -21.84
CA GLU A 454 6.40 27.06 -21.33
C GLU A 454 5.39 27.10 -20.19
N LYS A 455 5.78 27.63 -19.05
CA LYS A 455 4.95 27.67 -17.80
C LYS A 455 3.61 28.42 -17.96
N THR A 456 3.46 29.19 -19.02
CA THR A 456 2.28 30.05 -19.27
C THR A 456 1.20 29.40 -20.14
N LYS A 457 1.44 28.19 -20.66
CA LYS A 457 0.48 27.52 -21.55
C LYS A 457 -0.19 26.35 -20.85
N ASN A 458 -1.50 26.24 -20.96
CA ASN A 458 -2.26 25.14 -20.41
C ASN A 458 -2.10 23.89 -21.27
N LEU A 459 -2.06 22.72 -20.62
CA LEU A 459 -2.00 21.42 -21.26
C LEU A 459 -3.42 20.86 -21.42
N LEU A 460 -3.75 20.40 -22.63
CA LEU A 460 -4.98 19.66 -22.93
C LEU A 460 -4.61 18.22 -23.28
N ILE A 461 -5.27 17.26 -22.66
CA ILE A 461 -5.14 15.84 -22.98
C ILE A 461 -6.41 15.40 -23.70
N GLY A 462 -6.27 14.93 -24.94
CA GLY A 462 -7.38 14.43 -25.75
C GLY A 462 -7.33 12.90 -25.86
N PHE A 463 -8.40 12.22 -25.49
CA PHE A 463 -8.53 10.77 -25.67
C PHE A 463 -8.95 10.45 -27.11
N VAL A 464 -8.13 9.72 -27.84
CA VAL A 464 -8.37 9.34 -29.24
C VAL A 464 -8.63 7.82 -29.29
N LYS A 465 -9.67 7.42 -30.04
CA LYS A 465 -9.92 6.00 -30.30
C LYS A 465 -8.82 5.45 -31.23
N PRO A 466 -8.41 4.17 -31.07
CA PRO A 466 -7.38 3.55 -31.91
C PRO A 466 -7.66 3.67 -33.42
N ASP A 467 -8.93 3.59 -33.80
CA ASP A 467 -9.39 3.63 -35.19
C ASP A 467 -9.22 5.03 -35.85
N ASN A 468 -9.02 6.07 -35.07
CA ASN A 468 -8.84 7.45 -35.52
C ASN A 468 -7.37 7.91 -35.43
N THR A 469 -6.43 7.00 -35.22
CA THR A 469 -5.02 7.34 -35.04
C THR A 469 -4.42 8.01 -36.29
N ASP A 470 -4.74 7.50 -37.45
CA ASP A 470 -4.19 8.02 -38.72
C ASP A 470 -4.68 9.44 -39.05
N TYR A 471 -5.83 9.81 -38.49
CA TYR A 471 -6.35 11.17 -38.62
C TYR A 471 -5.41 12.25 -38.05
N PHE A 472 -4.71 11.93 -36.98
CA PHE A 472 -3.73 12.82 -36.35
C PHE A 472 -2.32 12.73 -36.97
N LEU A 473 -2.09 11.75 -37.83
CA LEU A 473 -0.79 11.46 -38.45
C LEU A 473 -0.71 11.89 -39.91
N ASP A 474 -1.79 12.43 -40.49
CA ASP A 474 -1.88 12.79 -41.91
C ASP A 474 -1.16 14.10 -42.33
N GLY A 475 -0.53 14.79 -41.36
CA GLY A 475 0.22 16.03 -41.60
C GLY A 475 -0.63 17.27 -41.93
N SER A 476 -1.98 17.18 -41.92
CA SER A 476 -2.82 18.35 -42.13
C SER A 476 -2.74 19.31 -40.94
N GLN A 477 -2.74 20.63 -41.24
CA GLN A 477 -2.59 21.66 -40.19
C GLN A 477 -3.88 21.97 -39.44
N THR A 478 -5.04 21.54 -39.93
CA THR A 478 -6.34 21.76 -39.30
C THR A 478 -7.04 20.43 -39.08
N LYS A 479 -7.39 20.16 -37.84
CA LYS A 479 -8.07 18.91 -37.39
C LYS A 479 -9.36 19.23 -36.67
N ILE A 480 -10.36 18.37 -36.83
CA ILE A 480 -11.59 18.40 -36.05
C ILE A 480 -11.47 17.38 -34.94
N TYR A 481 -11.59 17.86 -33.72
CA TYR A 481 -11.59 17.00 -32.52
C TYR A 481 -12.94 17.10 -31.78
N TYR A 482 -13.41 15.99 -31.22
CA TYR A 482 -14.65 15.96 -30.46
C TYR A 482 -14.50 15.17 -29.16
N THR A 483 -15.26 15.55 -28.14
CA THR A 483 -15.28 14.89 -26.85
C THR A 483 -16.48 13.95 -26.74
N GLY A 484 -16.24 12.65 -26.53
CA GLY A 484 -17.29 11.62 -26.59
C GLY A 484 -18.38 11.68 -25.50
N LYS A 485 -18.10 12.06 -24.27
CA LYS A 485 -19.06 11.93 -23.14
C LYS A 485 -19.10 13.07 -22.13
N THR A 486 -18.42 14.17 -22.32
CA THR A 486 -18.46 15.31 -21.40
C THR A 486 -19.72 16.16 -21.58
N LYS A 487 -20.35 16.53 -20.46
CA LYS A 487 -21.62 17.31 -20.49
C LYS A 487 -21.44 18.75 -20.90
N SER A 488 -20.22 19.30 -20.81
CA SER A 488 -19.88 20.66 -21.20
C SER A 488 -18.42 20.76 -21.61
N PHE A 489 -18.14 21.69 -22.51
CA PHE A 489 -16.78 22.11 -22.82
C PHE A 489 -16.19 22.80 -21.58
N PRO A 490 -14.95 22.51 -21.17
CA PRO A 490 -14.37 23.18 -20.01
C PRO A 490 -14.44 24.70 -20.16
N SER A 491 -15.06 25.39 -19.21
CA SER A 491 -15.23 26.86 -19.21
C SER A 491 -13.90 27.61 -19.23
N THR A 492 -12.80 26.92 -18.94
CA THR A 492 -11.43 27.46 -18.95
C THR A 492 -10.79 27.54 -20.32
N ILE A 493 -11.40 26.94 -21.36
CA ILE A 493 -10.85 27.00 -22.74
C ILE A 493 -11.33 28.26 -23.43
N THR A 494 -10.37 29.08 -23.89
CA THR A 494 -10.62 30.33 -24.61
C THR A 494 -10.27 30.15 -26.07
N LEU A 495 -11.16 30.54 -26.98
CA LEU A 495 -10.91 30.52 -28.42
C LEU A 495 -9.69 31.38 -28.79
N ASN A 496 -8.98 30.96 -29.82
CA ASN A 496 -7.77 31.62 -30.34
C ASN A 496 -6.57 31.69 -29.38
N LYS A 497 -6.64 31.05 -28.22
CA LYS A 497 -5.51 30.92 -27.33
C LYS A 497 -4.71 29.66 -27.64
N LEU A 498 -3.39 29.69 -27.41
CA LEU A 498 -2.50 28.57 -27.63
C LEU A 498 -2.53 27.62 -26.43
N TYR A 499 -2.57 26.32 -26.70
CA TYR A 499 -2.52 25.22 -25.73
C TYR A 499 -1.52 24.17 -26.18
N TYR A 500 -0.93 23.46 -25.22
CA TYR A 500 -0.30 22.17 -25.52
C TYR A 500 -1.40 21.09 -25.57
N PHE A 501 -1.34 20.25 -26.57
CA PHE A 501 -2.29 19.15 -26.76
C PHE A 501 -1.56 17.82 -26.89
N MET A 502 -1.95 16.86 -26.08
CA MET A 502 -1.45 15.49 -26.11
C MET A 502 -2.60 14.53 -26.45
N PRO A 503 -2.65 13.95 -27.65
CA PRO A 503 -3.61 12.90 -27.95
C PRO A 503 -3.23 11.61 -27.23
N TYR A 504 -4.11 11.11 -26.39
CA TYR A 504 -3.98 9.81 -25.72
C TYR A 504 -4.74 8.75 -26.52
N ILE A 505 -4.04 7.75 -27.01
CA ILE A 505 -4.60 6.65 -27.80
C ILE A 505 -4.70 5.43 -26.89
N LYS A 506 -5.92 4.91 -26.68
CA LYS A 506 -6.14 3.73 -25.84
C LYS A 506 -5.33 2.52 -26.36
N GLY A 507 -4.47 1.98 -25.50
CA GLY A 507 -3.56 0.87 -25.82
C GLY A 507 -2.25 1.26 -26.51
N ARG A 508 -2.05 2.54 -26.86
CA ARG A 508 -0.81 3.06 -27.48
C ARG A 508 -0.18 4.22 -26.72
N GLY A 509 -0.86 4.76 -25.70
CA GLY A 509 -0.37 5.88 -24.90
C GLY A 509 -0.37 7.24 -25.65
N VAL A 510 0.42 8.19 -25.14
CA VAL A 510 0.68 9.49 -25.78
C VAL A 510 1.89 9.32 -26.68
N ARG A 511 1.78 9.75 -27.95
CA ARG A 511 2.89 9.68 -28.91
C ARG A 511 3.57 11.01 -29.13
N ASP A 512 2.75 12.08 -29.23
CA ASP A 512 3.20 13.38 -29.70
C ASP A 512 2.65 14.51 -28.83
N LEU A 513 3.35 15.62 -28.81
CA LEU A 513 2.93 16.86 -28.18
C LEU A 513 2.76 17.93 -29.26
N TYR A 514 1.59 18.53 -29.32
CA TYR A 514 1.26 19.55 -30.28
C TYR A 514 1.06 20.90 -29.59
N LEU A 515 1.44 21.97 -30.27
CA LEU A 515 1.01 23.31 -29.93
C LEU A 515 -0.18 23.66 -30.83
N ILE A 516 -1.34 23.84 -30.23
CA ILE A 516 -2.60 24.03 -30.95
C ILE A 516 -3.26 25.34 -30.59
N ARG A 517 -4.06 25.84 -31.52
CA ARG A 517 -5.01 26.93 -31.32
C ARG A 517 -6.42 26.40 -31.59
N ILE A 518 -7.35 26.69 -30.68
CA ILE A 518 -8.75 26.30 -30.86
C ILE A 518 -9.44 27.44 -31.60
N GLY A 519 -9.74 27.23 -32.87
CA GLY A 519 -10.32 28.23 -33.74
C GLY A 519 -11.80 28.46 -33.51
N ARG A 520 -12.58 27.37 -33.38
CA ARG A 520 -14.01 27.45 -33.12
C ARG A 520 -14.54 26.17 -32.41
N ILE A 521 -15.72 26.31 -31.84
CA ILE A 521 -16.49 25.18 -31.31
C ILE A 521 -17.59 24.89 -32.33
N GLY A 522 -17.55 23.69 -32.91
CA GLY A 522 -18.53 23.26 -33.91
C GLY A 522 -19.85 22.77 -33.33
N SER A 523 -20.85 22.65 -34.17
CA SER A 523 -22.15 22.14 -33.85
C SER A 523 -22.21 20.60 -33.85
N LYS A 524 -23.24 20.02 -33.16
CA LYS A 524 -23.47 18.58 -33.15
C LYS A 524 -23.66 17.97 -34.54
N ALA A 525 -24.20 18.71 -35.50
CA ALA A 525 -24.40 18.27 -36.87
C ALA A 525 -23.10 18.10 -37.67
N GLU A 526 -22.04 18.88 -37.35
CA GLU A 526 -20.73 18.78 -38.01
C GLU A 526 -20.00 17.50 -37.60
N VAL A 527 -20.24 17.00 -36.40
CA VAL A 527 -19.60 15.77 -35.93
C VAL A 527 -20.04 14.54 -36.71
N HIS A 528 -21.33 14.44 -37.06
CA HIS A 528 -21.83 13.31 -37.85
C HIS A 528 -21.22 13.22 -39.26
N LYS A 529 -20.60 14.29 -39.73
CA LYS A 529 -19.91 14.30 -41.02
C LYS A 529 -18.53 13.61 -40.94
N TYR A 530 -17.92 13.55 -39.74
CA TYR A 530 -16.50 13.17 -39.57
C TYR A 530 -16.29 11.94 -38.71
N CYS A 531 -17.30 11.42 -38.03
CA CYS A 531 -17.17 10.20 -37.23
C CYS A 531 -18.49 9.48 -37.00
N ASP A 532 -18.39 8.17 -36.82
CA ASP A 532 -19.52 7.23 -36.55
C ASP A 532 -20.03 7.25 -35.11
N ASP A 533 -19.61 8.20 -34.28
CA ASP A 533 -20.05 8.26 -32.89
C ASP A 533 -21.46 8.85 -32.78
N LYS A 534 -22.43 8.03 -32.46
CA LYS A 534 -23.87 8.36 -32.44
C LYS A 534 -24.27 9.45 -31.43
N ASN A 535 -23.37 9.85 -30.49
CA ASN A 535 -23.66 10.85 -29.46
C ASN A 535 -22.49 11.78 -29.08
N PRO A 536 -21.88 12.52 -29.99
CA PRO A 536 -20.86 13.49 -29.67
C PRO A 536 -21.47 14.73 -28.98
N ARG A 537 -20.80 15.27 -27.98
CA ARG A 537 -21.34 16.38 -27.18
C ARG A 537 -20.67 17.73 -27.46
N SER A 538 -19.44 17.72 -27.94
CA SER A 538 -18.71 18.94 -28.31
C SER A 538 -17.76 18.69 -29.49
N VAL A 539 -17.66 19.65 -30.39
CA VAL A 539 -16.75 19.65 -31.55
C VAL A 539 -15.99 20.94 -31.55
N PHE A 540 -14.74 20.88 -31.90
CA PHE A 540 -13.92 22.09 -32.12
C PHE A 540 -12.84 21.82 -33.17
N ASP A 541 -12.48 22.85 -33.93
CA ASP A 541 -11.39 22.81 -34.87
C ASP A 541 -10.07 23.07 -34.14
N LEU A 542 -9.10 22.21 -34.35
CA LEU A 542 -7.74 22.37 -33.87
C LEU A 542 -6.84 22.84 -35.01
N GLU A 543 -6.18 23.95 -34.79
CA GLU A 543 -5.13 24.45 -35.70
C GLU A 543 -3.78 24.08 -35.09
N PHE A 544 -3.05 23.19 -35.74
CA PHE A 544 -1.70 22.82 -35.33
C PHE A 544 -0.72 23.88 -35.78
N THR A 545 -0.05 24.53 -34.84
CA THR A 545 0.93 25.61 -35.13
C THR A 545 2.35 25.08 -35.15
N SER A 546 2.62 23.94 -34.50
CA SER A 546 3.89 23.21 -34.54
C SER A 546 3.74 21.78 -34.02
N GLU A 547 4.47 20.84 -34.62
CA GLU A 547 4.75 19.52 -34.08
C GLU A 547 6.12 19.57 -33.40
N PHE A 548 6.24 18.91 -32.23
CA PHE A 548 7.48 18.86 -31.48
C PHE A 548 8.09 17.47 -31.53
#